data_f6500e3c48043866af530b73f90cb444
#
_entry.id   f6500e3c48043866af530b73f90cb444
#
_cell.length_a   1.000
_cell.length_b   1.000
_cell.length_c   1.000
_cell.angle_alpha   90.00
_cell.angle_beta   90.00
_cell.angle_gamma   90.00
#
_symmetry.space_group_name_H-M   'P 1'
#
loop_
_entity.id
_entity.type
_entity.pdbx_description
1 polymer ?
#
loop_
_entity_poly.entity_id
_entity_poly.type
_entity_poly.pdbx_seq_one_letter_code
_entity_poly.pdbx_strand_id
1 'polypeptide(L)'
;SSDARSFGPGYGAQVVLPKRLLKQALASSATGDYARLLQDNYETPLFIPQIEGSGISVDEFAELLNLSVKDFVAQALTLSSPDELSLYVAKRLMRRYAPSLLWVTLHDMDIAHAGCFSLYVEGIQRTDRLCREIWRTIQSEPEYAGKTALFILPDFGRDSDGSVGGNGFQHHRTGDAFSRTTWMLALGPGIHENRVVDRPVEPLDLVPTLGALLGFDPRMARGKPLSELV
;
A
#
# COMPACT_ATOMS: atom_id res chain seq x y z
N SER A 1 12.97 1.62 -4.16
CA SER A 1 12.09 2.45 -5.00
C SER A 1 12.83 2.79 -6.29
N SER A 2 12.32 2.32 -7.41
CA SER A 2 12.80 2.73 -8.72
C SER A 2 12.42 4.21 -8.92
N ASP A 3 13.39 5.08 -8.85
CA ASP A 3 13.21 6.47 -9.21
C ASP A 3 13.00 6.55 -10.74
N ALA A 4 11.83 6.99 -11.18
CA ALA A 4 11.52 7.20 -12.60
C ALA A 4 12.57 8.06 -13.32
N ARG A 5 13.28 8.92 -12.59
CA ARG A 5 14.40 9.74 -13.09
C ARG A 5 15.62 8.92 -13.50
N SER A 6 15.84 7.73 -12.90
CA SER A 6 16.97 6.85 -13.20
C SER A 6 16.80 6.10 -14.51
N PHE A 7 15.57 5.95 -15.00
CA PHE A 7 15.24 5.15 -16.18
C PHE A 7 14.63 5.96 -17.32
N GLY A 8 14.41 7.26 -17.11
CA GLY A 8 13.81 8.17 -18.08
C GLY A 8 12.28 8.20 -18.08
N PRO A 9 11.68 9.14 -18.81
CA PRO A 9 10.21 9.25 -18.90
C PRO A 9 9.60 7.98 -19.49
N GLY A 10 8.58 7.43 -18.84
CA GLY A 10 7.89 6.20 -19.25
C GLY A 10 8.40 4.93 -18.58
N TYR A 11 9.51 4.99 -17.84
CA TYR A 11 10.03 3.86 -17.07
C TYR A 11 9.96 4.17 -15.57
N GLY A 12 8.93 3.93 -14.95
CA GLY A 12 8.81 4.11 -13.50
C GLY A 12 7.40 3.95 -13.02
N ALA A 13 7.25 3.59 -11.76
CA ALA A 13 5.94 3.54 -11.14
C ALA A 13 5.37 4.96 -11.02
N GLN A 14 4.11 5.13 -11.39
CA GLN A 14 3.39 6.33 -11.05
C GLN A 14 2.99 6.26 -9.58
N VAL A 15 3.52 7.20 -8.79
CA VAL A 15 3.25 7.26 -7.34
C VAL A 15 2.14 8.27 -7.09
N VAL A 16 1.10 7.81 -6.40
CA VAL A 16 -0.05 8.62 -5.99
C VAL A 16 -0.12 8.61 -4.47
N LEU A 17 -0.17 9.78 -3.85
CA LEU A 17 -0.26 9.97 -2.39
C LEU A 17 -1.61 10.61 -2.02
N PRO A 18 -2.68 9.79 -1.83
CA PRO A 18 -4.04 10.31 -1.68
C PRO A 18 -4.20 11.29 -0.51
N LYS A 19 -3.60 11.00 0.64
CA LYS A 19 -3.65 11.87 1.82
C LYS A 19 -2.98 13.22 1.58
N ARG A 20 -1.83 13.25 0.91
CA ARG A 20 -1.14 14.49 0.54
C ARG A 20 -1.99 15.34 -0.41
N LEU A 21 -2.56 14.71 -1.42
CA LEU A 21 -3.41 15.39 -2.40
C LEU A 21 -4.69 15.92 -1.75
N LEU A 22 -5.29 15.19 -0.82
CA LEU A 22 -6.41 15.68 -0.04
C LEU A 22 -6.03 16.91 0.80
N LYS A 23 -4.88 16.90 1.48
CA LYS A 23 -4.38 18.07 2.22
C LYS A 23 -4.21 19.30 1.32
N GLN A 24 -3.65 19.12 0.13
CA GLN A 24 -3.47 20.20 -0.86
C GLN A 24 -4.82 20.72 -1.35
N ALA A 25 -5.77 19.84 -1.67
CA ALA A 25 -7.10 20.22 -2.11
C ALA A 25 -7.87 21.01 -1.04
N LEU A 26 -7.78 20.60 0.22
CA LEU A 26 -8.40 21.30 1.35
C LEU A 26 -7.76 22.67 1.62
N ALA A 27 -6.44 22.79 1.49
CA ALA A 27 -5.73 24.07 1.65
C ALA A 27 -6.14 25.08 0.58
N SER A 28 -6.44 24.64 -0.64
CA SER A 28 -6.89 25.51 -1.74
C SER A 28 -8.37 25.89 -1.64
N SER A 29 -9.18 25.15 -0.87
CA SER A 29 -10.64 25.34 -0.79
C SER A 29 -11.12 26.24 0.36
N ALA A 30 -10.23 26.90 1.09
CA ALA A 30 -10.52 27.81 2.21
C ALA A 30 -11.34 27.22 3.38
N THR A 31 -11.46 25.90 3.47
CA THR A 31 -12.18 25.21 4.57
C THR A 31 -11.22 24.88 5.72
N GLY A 32 -10.79 25.90 6.46
CA GLY A 32 -9.68 25.87 7.43
C GLY A 32 -9.76 24.86 8.59
N ASP A 33 -10.93 24.34 8.94
CA ASP A 33 -11.05 23.43 10.08
C ASP A 33 -10.63 21.99 9.75
N TYR A 34 -10.85 21.53 8.51
CA TYR A 34 -10.42 20.21 8.09
C TYR A 34 -8.91 20.09 7.82
N ALA A 35 -8.26 21.19 7.43
CA ALA A 35 -6.81 21.21 7.26
C ALA A 35 -6.08 20.92 8.58
N ARG A 36 -6.66 21.29 9.73
CA ARG A 36 -6.11 20.99 11.06
C ARG A 36 -6.21 19.52 11.43
N LEU A 37 -7.32 18.84 11.11
CA LEU A 37 -7.49 17.41 11.39
C LEU A 37 -6.57 16.52 10.55
N LEU A 38 -6.19 16.98 9.34
CA LEU A 38 -5.25 16.27 8.47
C LEU A 38 -3.78 16.62 8.74
N GLN A 39 -3.51 17.53 9.67
CA GLN A 39 -2.15 17.85 10.14
C GLN A 39 -1.56 16.81 11.11
N ASP A 40 -2.29 15.77 11.47
CA ASP A 40 -1.75 14.69 12.28
C ASP A 40 -0.62 13.97 11.54
N ASN A 41 0.57 14.17 12.08
CA ASN A 41 1.87 13.97 11.48
C ASN A 41 2.38 12.54 11.65
N TYR A 42 1.65 11.53 11.18
CA TYR A 42 2.23 10.19 11.05
C TYR A 42 3.12 10.03 9.80
N GLU A 43 3.01 10.94 8.84
CA GLU A 43 3.99 11.03 7.76
C GLU A 43 5.21 11.79 8.27
N THR A 44 6.23 11.05 8.73
CA THR A 44 7.49 11.66 9.13
C THR A 44 8.12 12.40 7.95
N PRO A 45 8.73 13.59 8.18
CA PRO A 45 9.38 14.40 7.15
C PRO A 45 10.46 13.69 6.34
N LEU A 46 10.95 12.53 6.81
CA LEU A 46 12.02 11.74 6.20
C LEU A 46 11.67 11.13 4.83
N PHE A 47 10.38 10.96 4.51
CA PHE A 47 9.95 10.39 3.23
C PHE A 47 9.55 11.43 2.19
N ILE A 48 9.30 12.67 2.60
CA ILE A 48 8.82 13.73 1.73
C ILE A 48 9.84 14.15 0.65
N PRO A 49 11.14 14.31 0.93
CA PRO A 49 12.11 14.80 -0.06
C PRO A 49 12.32 13.87 -1.26
N GLN A 50 12.14 12.56 -1.09
CA GLN A 50 12.33 11.59 -2.18
C GLN A 50 11.15 11.54 -3.15
N ILE A 51 10.00 12.03 -2.74
CA ILE A 51 8.74 11.98 -3.49
C ILE A 51 8.38 13.35 -4.07
N GLU A 52 8.94 14.43 -3.55
CA GLU A 52 8.65 15.81 -3.98
C GLU A 52 8.91 16.09 -5.46
N GLY A 53 9.76 15.33 -6.12
CA GLY A 53 10.04 15.47 -7.55
C GLY A 53 9.19 14.60 -8.48
N SER A 54 8.33 13.72 -7.95
CA SER A 54 7.52 12.76 -8.74
C SER A 54 6.02 12.87 -8.48
N GLY A 55 5.60 13.81 -7.64
CA GLY A 55 4.19 13.96 -7.28
C GLY A 55 3.41 14.68 -8.39
N ILE A 56 2.25 14.16 -8.73
CA ILE A 56 1.26 14.84 -9.55
C ILE A 56 0.58 15.97 -8.74
N SER A 57 0.12 17.01 -9.42
CA SER A 57 -0.70 18.06 -8.81
C SER A 57 -2.10 17.54 -8.43
N VAL A 58 -2.83 18.33 -7.63
CA VAL A 58 -4.23 18.00 -7.27
C VAL A 58 -5.11 17.95 -8.51
N ASP A 59 -4.91 18.85 -9.47
CA ASP A 59 -5.70 18.89 -10.70
C ASP A 59 -5.40 17.67 -11.59
N GLU A 60 -4.14 17.33 -11.79
CA GLU A 60 -3.73 16.12 -12.51
C GLU A 60 -4.26 14.85 -11.84
N PHE A 61 -4.29 14.82 -10.52
CA PHE A 61 -4.85 13.70 -9.78
C PHE A 61 -6.38 13.60 -9.94
N ALA A 62 -7.09 14.71 -9.86
CA ALA A 62 -8.51 14.75 -10.10
C ALA A 62 -8.85 14.29 -11.53
N GLU A 63 -8.07 14.72 -12.51
CA GLU A 63 -8.17 14.26 -13.89
C GLU A 63 -7.87 12.76 -14.00
N LEU A 64 -6.80 12.28 -13.34
CA LEU A 64 -6.45 10.85 -13.28
C LEU A 64 -7.61 10.00 -12.76
N LEU A 65 -8.36 10.49 -11.77
CA LEU A 65 -9.52 9.82 -11.21
C LEU A 65 -10.82 10.04 -12.01
N ASN A 66 -10.80 10.93 -12.99
CA ASN A 66 -11.99 11.42 -13.68
C ASN A 66 -13.02 11.99 -12.69
N LEU A 67 -12.56 12.89 -11.83
CA LEU A 67 -13.37 13.60 -10.83
C LEU A 67 -12.99 15.08 -10.85
N SER A 68 -13.91 15.95 -10.42
CA SER A 68 -13.50 17.30 -10.02
C SER A 68 -12.79 17.24 -8.65
N VAL A 69 -11.94 18.23 -8.36
CA VAL A 69 -11.31 18.37 -7.04
C VAL A 69 -12.37 18.42 -5.93
N LYS A 70 -13.48 19.12 -6.19
CA LYS A 70 -14.61 19.23 -5.27
C LYS A 70 -15.23 17.86 -4.96
N ASP A 71 -15.47 17.03 -5.97
CA ASP A 71 -16.05 15.71 -5.81
C ASP A 71 -15.09 14.75 -5.10
N PHE A 72 -13.80 14.86 -5.41
CA PHE A 72 -12.77 14.11 -4.69
C PHE A 72 -12.76 14.45 -3.20
N VAL A 73 -12.76 15.74 -2.84
CA VAL A 73 -12.80 16.18 -1.44
C VAL A 73 -14.09 15.72 -0.77
N ALA A 74 -15.25 15.91 -1.41
CA ALA A 74 -16.54 15.48 -0.86
C ALA A 74 -16.55 13.98 -0.57
N GLN A 75 -16.03 13.16 -1.48
CA GLN A 75 -15.93 11.72 -1.28
C GLN A 75 -14.94 11.37 -0.16
N ALA A 76 -13.75 11.99 -0.15
CA ALA A 76 -12.73 11.72 0.86
C ALA A 76 -13.23 12.02 2.28
N LEU A 77 -14.06 13.05 2.46
CA LEU A 77 -14.64 13.41 3.77
C LEU A 77 -15.70 12.42 4.29
N THR A 78 -16.18 11.50 3.45
CA THR A 78 -17.08 10.42 3.90
C THR A 78 -16.33 9.21 4.44
N LEU A 79 -15.02 9.15 4.25
CA LEU A 79 -14.18 8.02 4.63
C LEU A 79 -13.63 8.21 6.04
N SER A 80 -13.50 7.13 6.79
CA SER A 80 -13.13 7.15 8.20
C SER A 80 -11.61 7.04 8.43
N SER A 81 -10.83 6.71 7.40
CA SER A 81 -9.39 6.56 7.54
C SER A 81 -8.60 6.85 6.24
N PRO A 82 -7.29 7.15 6.37
CA PRO A 82 -6.40 7.26 5.22
C PRO A 82 -6.33 6.01 4.35
N ASP A 83 -6.43 4.82 4.95
CA ASP A 83 -6.39 3.56 4.21
C ASP A 83 -7.67 3.33 3.38
N GLU A 84 -8.82 3.74 3.89
CA GLU A 84 -10.07 3.75 3.11
C GLU A 84 -9.97 4.67 1.90
N LEU A 85 -9.31 5.83 2.05
CA LEU A 85 -9.04 6.73 0.95
C LEU A 85 -8.10 6.08 -0.08
N SER A 86 -7.04 5.41 0.38
CA SER A 86 -6.11 4.68 -0.49
C SER A 86 -6.83 3.60 -1.30
N LEU A 87 -7.72 2.84 -0.67
CA LEU A 87 -8.51 1.82 -1.37
C LEU A 87 -9.50 2.45 -2.36
N TYR A 88 -10.18 3.54 -1.98
CA TYR A 88 -11.07 4.26 -2.88
C TYR A 88 -10.34 4.68 -4.17
N VAL A 89 -9.17 5.29 -4.02
CA VAL A 89 -8.33 5.70 -5.15
C VAL A 89 -7.89 4.48 -5.98
N ALA A 90 -7.41 3.42 -5.33
CA ALA A 90 -7.01 2.18 -5.99
C ALA A 90 -8.13 1.61 -6.88
N LYS A 91 -9.35 1.53 -6.37
CA LYS A 91 -10.52 1.04 -7.12
C LYS A 91 -10.88 1.94 -8.30
N ARG A 92 -10.72 3.25 -8.16
CA ARG A 92 -10.92 4.20 -9.27
C ARG A 92 -9.89 3.98 -10.39
N LEU A 93 -8.61 3.83 -10.01
CA LEU A 93 -7.51 3.56 -10.95
C LEU A 93 -7.69 2.20 -11.65
N MET A 94 -8.07 1.18 -10.91
CA MET A 94 -8.41 -0.13 -11.49
C MET A 94 -9.45 0.03 -12.60
N ARG A 95 -10.59 0.62 -12.29
CA ARG A 95 -11.70 0.77 -13.26
C ARG A 95 -11.35 1.60 -14.48
N ARG A 96 -10.47 2.57 -14.33
CA ARG A 96 -10.13 3.48 -15.42
C ARG A 96 -9.00 2.97 -16.30
N TYR A 97 -8.00 2.34 -15.73
CA TYR A 97 -6.74 2.04 -16.44
C TYR A 97 -6.43 0.56 -16.57
N ALA A 98 -7.11 -0.29 -15.82
CA ALA A 98 -6.81 -1.73 -15.79
C ALA A 98 -5.30 -2.02 -15.71
N PRO A 99 -4.58 -1.48 -14.69
CA PRO A 99 -3.13 -1.60 -14.63
C PRO A 99 -2.71 -3.08 -14.52
N SER A 100 -1.63 -3.45 -15.19
CA SER A 100 -1.05 -4.80 -15.08
C SER A 100 -0.46 -5.07 -13.69
N LEU A 101 -0.03 -4.03 -12.99
CA LEU A 101 0.47 -4.09 -11.62
C LEU A 101 -0.04 -2.87 -10.85
N LEU A 102 -0.70 -3.10 -9.73
CA LEU A 102 -1.10 -2.06 -8.79
C LEU A 102 -0.52 -2.38 -7.41
N TRP A 103 0.29 -1.48 -6.88
CA TRP A 103 0.82 -1.56 -5.52
C TRP A 103 0.06 -0.59 -4.63
N VAL A 104 -0.56 -1.10 -3.58
CA VAL A 104 -1.29 -0.31 -2.59
C VAL A 104 -0.62 -0.46 -1.24
N THR A 105 -0.22 0.66 -0.63
CA THR A 105 0.34 0.67 0.72
C THR A 105 -0.70 1.20 1.69
N LEU A 106 -0.91 0.47 2.78
CA LEU A 106 -1.81 0.82 3.88
C LEU A 106 -0.97 1.19 5.11
N HIS A 107 -1.39 2.22 5.85
CA HIS A 107 -0.61 2.82 6.93
C HIS A 107 -1.34 2.92 8.27
N ASP A 108 -2.63 2.61 8.34
CA ASP A 108 -3.42 2.79 9.57
C ASP A 108 -2.87 2.00 10.76
N MET A 109 -2.16 0.89 10.50
CA MET A 109 -1.51 0.10 11.56
C MET A 109 -0.33 0.80 12.23
N ASP A 110 0.22 1.86 11.65
CA ASP A 110 1.30 2.64 12.27
C ASP A 110 0.86 3.42 13.52
N ILE A 111 -0.46 3.47 13.79
CA ILE A 111 -1.00 3.92 15.07
C ILE A 111 -0.40 3.14 16.25
N ALA A 112 0.13 1.95 16.04
CA ALA A 112 0.86 1.18 17.04
C ALA A 112 1.98 2.00 17.72
N HIS A 113 2.66 2.88 16.98
CA HIS A 113 3.71 3.75 17.51
C HIS A 113 3.21 4.72 18.59
N ALA A 114 1.93 5.05 18.60
CA ALA A 114 1.30 5.84 19.65
C ALA A 114 1.03 5.06 20.96
N GLY A 115 1.30 3.75 20.97
CA GLY A 115 1.16 2.91 22.15
C GLY A 115 -0.28 2.52 22.50
N CYS A 116 -1.25 2.80 21.65
CA CYS A 116 -2.64 2.44 21.89
C CYS A 116 -2.98 1.09 21.23
N PHE A 117 -2.96 0.02 22.01
CA PHE A 117 -3.17 -1.34 21.52
C PHE A 117 -4.56 -1.54 20.88
N SER A 118 -5.61 -0.94 21.45
CA SER A 118 -6.97 -1.05 20.89
C SER A 118 -7.04 -0.45 19.48
N LEU A 119 -6.45 0.72 19.26
CA LEU A 119 -6.40 1.34 17.93
C LEU A 119 -5.54 0.53 16.94
N TYR A 120 -4.47 -0.10 17.42
CA TYR A 120 -3.69 -1.01 16.59
C TYR A 120 -4.52 -2.22 16.12
N VAL A 121 -5.27 -2.83 17.04
CA VAL A 121 -6.18 -3.94 16.72
C VAL A 121 -7.28 -3.48 15.74
N GLU A 122 -7.86 -2.31 15.93
CA GLU A 122 -8.81 -1.72 14.99
C GLU A 122 -8.18 -1.50 13.61
N GLY A 123 -6.93 -1.04 13.54
CA GLY A 123 -6.16 -0.91 12.31
C GLY A 123 -6.01 -2.23 11.57
N ILE A 124 -5.66 -3.31 12.27
CA ILE A 124 -5.58 -4.67 11.71
C ILE A 124 -6.95 -5.12 11.16
N GLN A 125 -8.01 -4.95 11.94
CA GLN A 125 -9.37 -5.32 11.51
C GLN A 125 -9.82 -4.51 10.29
N ARG A 126 -9.46 -3.22 10.22
CA ARG A 126 -9.74 -2.37 9.08
C ARG A 126 -9.00 -2.86 7.85
N THR A 127 -7.70 -3.12 7.97
CA THR A 127 -6.88 -3.67 6.89
C THR A 127 -7.47 -4.98 6.34
N ASP A 128 -7.90 -5.90 7.22
CA ASP A 128 -8.58 -7.14 6.79
C ASP A 128 -9.85 -6.85 5.98
N ARG A 129 -10.68 -5.89 6.44
CA ARG A 129 -11.89 -5.49 5.68
C ARG A 129 -11.54 -4.90 4.31
N LEU A 130 -10.51 -4.06 4.22
CA LEU A 130 -10.06 -3.44 2.96
C LEU A 130 -9.49 -4.50 2.01
N CYS A 131 -8.69 -5.45 2.50
CA CYS A 131 -8.21 -6.59 1.71
C CYS A 131 -9.37 -7.44 1.17
N ARG A 132 -10.37 -7.69 1.98
CA ARG A 132 -11.59 -8.38 1.54
C ARG A 132 -12.36 -7.59 0.49
N GLU A 133 -12.44 -6.29 0.63
CA GLU A 133 -13.13 -5.42 -0.32
C GLU A 133 -12.42 -5.40 -1.68
N ILE A 134 -11.09 -5.28 -1.70
CA ILE A 134 -10.34 -5.33 -2.96
C ILE A 134 -10.47 -6.71 -3.63
N TRP A 135 -10.40 -7.79 -2.85
CA TRP A 135 -10.61 -9.15 -3.37
C TRP A 135 -12.00 -9.33 -3.99
N ARG A 136 -13.04 -8.83 -3.33
CA ARG A 136 -14.40 -8.85 -3.89
C ARG A 136 -14.51 -8.03 -5.17
N THR A 137 -13.86 -6.87 -5.24
CA THR A 137 -13.79 -6.07 -6.46
C THR A 137 -13.12 -6.85 -7.59
N ILE A 138 -11.99 -7.50 -7.32
CA ILE A 138 -11.29 -8.36 -8.29
C ILE A 138 -12.21 -9.49 -8.79
N GLN A 139 -12.98 -10.13 -7.91
CA GLN A 139 -13.84 -11.25 -8.31
C GLN A 139 -15.12 -10.83 -9.03
N SER A 140 -15.61 -9.61 -8.80
CA SER A 140 -16.89 -9.13 -9.35
C SER A 140 -16.75 -8.37 -10.67
N GLU A 141 -15.59 -7.82 -10.97
CA GLU A 141 -15.42 -7.01 -12.19
C GLU A 141 -14.84 -7.88 -13.33
N PRO A 142 -15.52 -7.95 -14.49
CA PRO A 142 -15.11 -8.84 -15.61
C PRO A 142 -13.69 -8.61 -16.11
N GLU A 143 -13.16 -7.41 -15.94
CA GLU A 143 -11.79 -7.06 -16.32
C GLU A 143 -10.76 -7.82 -15.49
N TYR A 144 -11.08 -8.14 -14.23
CA TYR A 144 -10.16 -8.74 -13.25
C TYR A 144 -10.49 -10.17 -12.87
N ALA A 145 -11.75 -10.57 -12.93
CA ALA A 145 -12.21 -11.90 -12.50
C ALA A 145 -11.49 -13.01 -13.28
N GLY A 146 -10.86 -13.93 -12.56
CA GLY A 146 -10.09 -15.01 -13.14
C GLY A 146 -8.78 -14.62 -13.82
N LYS A 147 -8.35 -13.35 -13.72
CA LYS A 147 -7.15 -12.82 -14.39
C LYS A 147 -6.17 -12.14 -13.43
N THR A 148 -6.53 -11.94 -12.18
CA THR A 148 -5.77 -11.12 -11.23
C THR A 148 -5.36 -11.91 -10.01
N ALA A 149 -4.07 -11.95 -9.73
CA ALA A 149 -3.53 -12.42 -8.47
C ALA A 149 -3.40 -11.26 -7.47
N LEU A 150 -3.71 -11.53 -6.20
CA LEU A 150 -3.59 -10.60 -5.09
C LEU A 150 -2.53 -11.11 -4.11
N PHE A 151 -1.55 -10.27 -3.82
CA PHE A 151 -0.56 -10.49 -2.77
C PHE A 151 -0.83 -9.55 -1.61
N ILE A 152 -0.86 -10.05 -0.40
CA ILE A 152 -1.04 -9.29 0.84
C ILE A 152 0.13 -9.62 1.75
N LEU A 153 0.89 -8.62 2.16
CA LEU A 153 2.04 -8.81 3.02
C LEU A 153 2.30 -7.56 3.86
N PRO A 154 2.67 -7.71 5.14
CA PRO A 154 3.31 -6.63 5.89
C PRO A 154 4.75 -6.43 5.39
N ASP A 155 5.27 -5.21 5.53
CA ASP A 155 6.66 -4.88 5.19
C ASP A 155 7.67 -5.45 6.20
N PHE A 156 7.26 -5.59 7.47
CA PHE A 156 8.03 -6.19 8.58
C PHE A 156 7.09 -6.59 9.74
N GLY A 157 7.66 -7.25 10.75
CA GLY A 157 6.96 -7.58 11.98
C GLY A 157 7.10 -6.50 13.06
N ARG A 158 6.75 -6.85 14.30
CA ARG A 158 6.88 -5.97 15.47
C ARG A 158 7.74 -6.62 16.54
N ASP A 159 8.38 -5.81 17.39
CA ASP A 159 9.19 -6.32 18.52
C ASP A 159 8.32 -7.13 19.48
N SER A 160 8.90 -8.17 20.12
CA SER A 160 8.26 -8.84 21.24
C SER A 160 8.37 -8.01 22.53
N ASP A 161 7.47 -8.25 23.47
CA ASP A 161 7.53 -7.59 24.79
C ASP A 161 8.80 -7.91 25.57
N GLY A 162 9.43 -9.05 25.30
CA GLY A 162 10.66 -9.48 25.92
C GLY A 162 11.95 -8.94 25.28
N SER A 163 11.86 -8.19 24.18
CA SER A 163 13.05 -7.70 23.48
C SER A 163 13.74 -6.60 24.27
N VAL A 164 15.06 -6.74 24.45
CA VAL A 164 15.88 -5.71 25.11
C VAL A 164 15.88 -4.43 24.27
N GLY A 165 15.38 -3.33 24.87
CA GLY A 165 15.21 -2.05 24.18
C GLY A 165 14.01 -2.00 23.23
N GLY A 166 13.19 -3.05 23.16
CA GLY A 166 11.93 -3.08 22.46
C GLY A 166 10.79 -2.54 23.33
N ASN A 167 9.73 -2.07 22.69
CA ASN A 167 8.48 -1.67 23.33
C ASN A 167 7.31 -2.54 22.81
N GLY A 168 7.59 -3.82 22.58
CA GLY A 168 6.62 -4.77 22.07
C GLY A 168 6.01 -4.29 20.74
N PHE A 169 4.69 -4.41 20.61
CA PHE A 169 3.97 -4.08 19.39
C PHE A 169 4.16 -2.62 18.89
N GLN A 170 4.65 -1.72 19.75
CA GLN A 170 4.83 -0.31 19.38
C GLN A 170 5.97 -0.08 18.39
N HIS A 171 6.97 -0.96 18.37
CA HIS A 171 8.19 -0.75 17.61
C HIS A 171 8.63 -1.98 16.80
N HIS A 172 9.62 -1.77 15.96
CA HIS A 172 10.31 -2.76 15.12
C HIS A 172 11.79 -2.40 14.99
N ARG A 173 12.40 -1.99 16.10
CA ARG A 173 13.76 -1.42 16.17
C ARG A 173 14.81 -2.40 16.61
N THR A 174 14.42 -3.53 17.18
CA THR A 174 15.35 -4.54 17.68
C THR A 174 15.76 -5.52 16.58
N GLY A 175 16.79 -6.31 16.84
CA GLY A 175 17.14 -7.47 16.03
C GLY A 175 16.27 -8.70 16.32
N ASP A 176 15.14 -8.53 17.01
CA ASP A 176 14.19 -9.56 17.38
C ASP A 176 13.71 -10.33 16.15
N ALA A 177 13.56 -11.63 16.29
CA ALA A 177 13.03 -12.46 15.20
C ALA A 177 11.64 -12.03 14.77
N PHE A 178 10.77 -11.60 15.71
CA PHE A 178 9.43 -11.14 15.39
C PHE A 178 9.41 -9.83 14.59
N SER A 179 10.33 -8.90 14.86
CA SER A 179 10.42 -7.67 14.08
C SER A 179 11.00 -7.87 12.68
N ARG A 180 11.81 -8.93 12.49
CA ARG A 180 12.47 -9.26 11.22
C ARG A 180 11.71 -10.27 10.36
N THR A 181 10.65 -10.85 10.88
CA THR A 181 9.85 -11.83 10.15
C THR A 181 8.42 -11.36 9.98
N THR A 182 7.82 -11.76 8.89
CA THR A 182 6.43 -11.50 8.58
C THR A 182 5.86 -12.65 7.74
N TRP A 183 4.68 -12.46 7.20
CA TRP A 183 3.98 -13.45 6.39
C TRP A 183 3.58 -12.83 5.03
N MET A 184 3.24 -13.69 4.10
CA MET A 184 2.64 -13.31 2.83
C MET A 184 1.47 -14.24 2.52
N LEU A 185 0.37 -13.66 2.05
CA LEU A 185 -0.75 -14.39 1.48
C LEU A 185 -0.84 -14.06 -0.01
N ALA A 186 -0.99 -15.08 -0.84
CA ALA A 186 -1.20 -14.92 -2.27
C ALA A 186 -2.47 -15.67 -2.69
N LEU A 187 -3.29 -15.04 -3.53
CA LEU A 187 -4.58 -15.55 -3.98
C LEU A 187 -4.74 -15.28 -5.49
N GLY A 188 -5.38 -16.19 -6.19
CA GLY A 188 -5.82 -15.96 -7.57
C GLY A 188 -5.14 -16.86 -8.61
N PRO A 189 -5.42 -16.63 -9.89
CA PRO A 189 -4.88 -17.44 -10.98
C PRO A 189 -3.35 -17.35 -11.05
N GLY A 190 -2.74 -18.49 -11.36
CA GLY A 190 -1.28 -18.64 -11.35
C GLY A 190 -0.68 -18.86 -9.96
N ILE A 191 -1.51 -18.91 -8.90
CA ILE A 191 -1.09 -19.23 -7.54
C ILE A 191 -1.54 -20.66 -7.20
N HIS A 192 -0.63 -21.46 -6.69
CA HIS A 192 -0.93 -22.83 -6.25
C HIS A 192 -1.87 -22.80 -5.04
N GLU A 193 -2.97 -23.51 -5.14
CA GLU A 193 -3.98 -23.59 -4.07
C GLU A 193 -3.52 -24.45 -2.89
N ASN A 194 -3.95 -24.08 -1.68
CA ASN A 194 -3.72 -24.83 -0.44
C ASN A 194 -2.24 -25.16 -0.16
N ARG A 195 -1.36 -24.22 -0.51
CA ARG A 195 0.07 -24.33 -0.24
C ARG A 195 0.46 -23.50 0.97
N VAL A 196 1.27 -24.11 1.83
CA VAL A 196 2.03 -23.42 2.88
C VAL A 196 3.50 -23.60 2.54
N VAL A 197 4.20 -22.48 2.38
CA VAL A 197 5.66 -22.50 2.17
C VAL A 197 6.30 -22.34 3.54
N ASP A 198 6.71 -23.45 4.12
CA ASP A 198 7.29 -23.53 5.46
C ASP A 198 8.84 -23.55 5.38
N ARG A 199 9.38 -22.53 4.76
CA ARG A 199 10.81 -22.21 4.73
C ARG A 199 11.01 -20.71 4.77
N PRO A 200 12.16 -20.21 5.19
CA PRO A 200 12.46 -18.80 5.06
C PRO A 200 12.39 -18.36 3.60
N VAL A 201 11.67 -17.27 3.38
CA VAL A 201 11.64 -16.54 2.12
C VAL A 201 12.09 -15.11 2.37
N GLU A 202 12.75 -14.52 1.39
CA GLU A 202 13.26 -13.16 1.50
C GLU A 202 12.31 -12.18 0.78
N PRO A 203 12.15 -10.94 1.27
CA PRO A 203 11.37 -9.93 0.53
C PRO A 203 11.88 -9.71 -0.89
N LEU A 204 13.16 -10.01 -1.14
CA LEU A 204 13.78 -9.94 -2.47
C LEU A 204 13.19 -10.94 -3.46
N ASP A 205 12.54 -12.00 -2.99
CA ASP A 205 11.93 -13.06 -3.82
C ASP A 205 10.61 -12.61 -4.44
N LEU A 206 9.99 -11.55 -3.91
CA LEU A 206 8.71 -11.05 -4.40
C LEU A 206 8.80 -10.56 -5.86
N VAL A 207 9.81 -9.75 -6.18
CA VAL A 207 9.93 -9.16 -7.53
C VAL A 207 10.14 -10.23 -8.60
N PRO A 208 11.04 -11.23 -8.42
CA PRO A 208 11.14 -12.35 -9.33
C PRO A 208 9.86 -13.19 -9.46
N THR A 209 9.12 -13.36 -8.35
CA THR A 209 7.83 -14.06 -8.35
C THR A 209 6.79 -13.32 -9.21
N LEU A 210 6.69 -12.00 -9.05
CA LEU A 210 5.85 -11.16 -9.88
C LEU A 210 6.30 -11.18 -11.35
N GLY A 211 7.62 -11.24 -11.59
CA GLY A 211 8.19 -11.40 -12.94
C GLY A 211 7.73 -12.68 -13.60
N ALA A 212 7.74 -13.80 -12.87
CA ALA A 212 7.27 -15.10 -13.38
C ALA A 212 5.76 -15.05 -13.72
N LEU A 213 4.94 -14.42 -12.88
CA LEU A 213 3.49 -14.29 -13.12
C LEU A 213 3.16 -13.35 -14.28
N LEU A 214 3.89 -12.25 -14.42
CA LEU A 214 3.59 -11.18 -15.39
C LEU A 214 4.39 -11.31 -16.69
N GLY A 215 5.30 -12.28 -16.77
CA GLY A 215 6.09 -12.56 -17.96
C GLY A 215 7.18 -11.51 -18.26
N PHE A 216 7.74 -10.85 -17.22
CA PHE A 216 8.87 -9.95 -17.39
C PHE A 216 10.14 -10.47 -16.71
N ASP A 217 11.29 -10.11 -17.25
CA ASP A 217 12.61 -10.47 -16.71
C ASP A 217 13.07 -9.39 -15.69
N PRO A 218 13.12 -9.71 -14.39
CA PRO A 218 13.53 -8.77 -13.35
C PRO A 218 15.06 -8.70 -13.20
N ARG A 219 15.78 -8.29 -14.23
CA ARG A 219 17.26 -8.32 -14.34
C ARG A 219 18.01 -7.70 -13.16
N MET A 220 17.39 -6.75 -12.45
CA MET A 220 18.00 -6.08 -11.31
C MET A 220 17.64 -6.72 -9.97
N ALA A 221 16.74 -7.67 -9.94
CA ALA A 221 16.35 -8.38 -8.72
C ALA A 221 17.38 -9.45 -8.34
N ARG A 222 17.68 -9.56 -7.04
CA ARG A 222 18.64 -10.53 -6.51
C ARG A 222 18.00 -11.81 -5.98
N GLY A 223 16.69 -11.79 -5.74
CA GLY A 223 15.93 -12.92 -5.23
C GLY A 223 15.66 -14.00 -6.28
N LYS A 224 14.91 -14.99 -5.90
CA LYS A 224 14.47 -16.10 -6.76
C LYS A 224 12.93 -16.19 -6.76
N PRO A 225 12.31 -16.59 -7.86
CA PRO A 225 10.87 -16.85 -7.86
C PRO A 225 10.50 -17.89 -6.81
N LEU A 226 9.38 -17.69 -6.14
CA LEU A 226 8.78 -18.67 -5.23
C LEU A 226 8.05 -19.75 -6.06
N SER A 227 8.81 -20.68 -6.65
CA SER A 227 8.28 -21.70 -7.56
C SER A 227 7.28 -22.67 -6.91
N GLU A 228 7.23 -22.72 -5.58
CA GLU A 228 6.21 -23.47 -4.85
C GLU A 228 4.86 -22.75 -4.80
N LEU A 229 4.86 -21.47 -5.10
CA LEU A 229 3.70 -20.60 -5.04
C LEU A 229 3.09 -20.34 -6.42
N VAL A 230 3.96 -20.27 -7.46
CA VAL A 230 3.59 -19.88 -8.83
C VAL A 230 4.05 -20.90 -9.86
#